data_e2bca6044efa4de22af1cfb10b8b31ef
#
_entry.id   e2bca6044efa4de22af1cfb10b8b31ef
#
_cell.length_a   1.000
_cell.length_b   1.000
_cell.length_c   1.000
_cell.angle_alpha   90.00
_cell.angle_beta   90.00
_cell.angle_gamma   90.00
#
_symmetry.space_group_name_H-M   'P 1'
#
loop_
_entity.id
_entity.type
_entity.pdbx_description
1 polymer ?
#
loop_
_entity_poly.entity_id
_entity_poly.type
_entity_poly.pdbx_seq_one_letter_code
_entity_poly.pdbx_strand_id
1 'polypeptide(L)'
;ELIAKNGLKKGATVAFSVLRPAYRRWLRGQGHSEAEAESGAAEVAAALETTLASEAGHWLLADHPQGGAEQAWSSRDGEAVAHHVIDRTFVADGCRWIIDYKTVRLPDSELPKRAESYRPQLERYAALFAGDPLPLRLAIYFPLQGKLLELPG
;
A
#
# COMPACT_ATOMS: atom_id res chain seq x y z
N GLU A 1 6.48 -6.01 -3.84
CA GLU A 1 7.09 -6.43 -5.11
C GLU A 1 6.65 -7.83 -5.57
N LEU A 2 6.53 -8.83 -4.67
CA LEU A 2 6.14 -10.21 -5.01
C LEU A 2 4.67 -10.34 -5.47
N ILE A 3 3.76 -9.51 -4.97
CA ILE A 3 2.33 -9.57 -5.33
C ILE A 3 2.06 -8.86 -6.65
N ALA A 4 2.75 -7.76 -6.93
CA ALA A 4 2.55 -6.97 -8.13
C ALA A 4 3.07 -7.64 -9.42
N LYS A 5 4.07 -8.52 -9.33
CA LYS A 5 4.67 -9.20 -10.50
C LYS A 5 3.95 -10.46 -10.97
N ASN A 6 3.15 -11.09 -10.11
CA ASN A 6 2.54 -12.41 -10.41
C ASN A 6 1.03 -12.40 -10.50
N GLY A 7 0.40 -11.38 -11.03
CA GLY A 7 -1.04 -11.27 -11.24
C GLY A 7 -1.84 -12.42 -10.61
N LEU A 8 -2.40 -12.23 -9.42
CA LEU A 8 -3.15 -13.28 -8.71
C LEU A 8 -4.27 -13.79 -9.60
N LYS A 9 -4.11 -15.01 -10.13
CA LYS A 9 -5.18 -15.68 -10.86
C LYS A 9 -6.36 -15.84 -9.88
N LYS A 10 -7.52 -15.35 -10.30
CA LYS A 10 -8.80 -15.54 -9.61
C LYS A 10 -8.94 -17.01 -9.19
N GLY A 11 -8.89 -17.30 -7.88
CA GLY A 11 -9.10 -18.63 -7.32
C GLY A 11 -7.90 -19.28 -6.61
N ALA A 12 -6.73 -18.66 -6.56
CA ALA A 12 -5.62 -19.21 -5.80
C ALA A 12 -5.68 -18.69 -4.36
N THR A 13 -6.18 -19.50 -3.44
CA THR A 13 -5.90 -19.32 -2.01
C THR A 13 -4.42 -19.64 -1.81
N VAL A 14 -3.56 -18.65 -1.90
CA VAL A 14 -2.15 -18.81 -1.53
C VAL A 14 -2.11 -18.88 -0.01
N ALA A 15 -1.77 -20.06 0.52
CA ALA A 15 -1.49 -20.18 1.94
C ALA A 15 -0.21 -19.38 2.23
N PHE A 16 -0.32 -18.17 2.72
CA PHE A 16 0.83 -17.30 3.03
C PHE A 16 1.73 -17.86 4.12
N SER A 17 1.25 -18.83 4.88
CA SER A 17 2.07 -19.67 5.75
C SER A 17 3.27 -20.28 5.01
N VAL A 18 3.16 -20.57 3.71
CA VAL A 18 4.28 -21.07 2.88
C VAL A 18 5.34 -19.99 2.63
N LEU A 19 4.96 -18.73 2.57
CA LEU A 19 5.88 -17.61 2.33
C LEU A 19 6.61 -17.16 3.62
N ARG A 20 6.03 -17.42 4.79
CA ARG A 20 6.59 -17.05 6.09
C ARG A 20 8.04 -17.48 6.31
N PRO A 21 8.44 -18.76 6.05
CA PRO A 21 9.83 -19.17 6.18
C PRO A 21 10.79 -18.45 5.24
N ALA A 22 10.36 -18.16 4.02
CA ALA A 22 11.17 -17.42 3.05
C ALA A 22 11.39 -15.97 3.50
N TYR A 23 10.34 -15.33 3.97
CA TYR A 23 10.39 -13.95 4.47
C TYR A 23 11.25 -13.83 5.73
N ARG A 24 11.13 -14.76 6.67
CA ARG A 24 12.00 -14.85 7.85
C ARG A 24 13.49 -14.96 7.45
N ARG A 25 13.82 -15.84 6.51
CA ARG A 25 15.22 -15.97 6.01
C ARG A 25 15.70 -14.67 5.38
N TRP A 26 14.86 -13.99 4.61
CA TRP A 26 15.20 -12.72 4.00
C TRP A 26 15.48 -11.64 5.07
N LEU A 27 14.62 -11.48 6.07
CA LEU A 27 14.83 -10.56 7.20
C LEU A 27 16.12 -10.87 7.97
N ARG A 28 16.43 -12.15 8.20
CA ARG A 28 17.71 -12.56 8.79
C ARG A 28 18.90 -12.12 7.93
N GLY A 29 18.79 -12.23 6.62
CA GLY A 29 19.81 -11.76 5.67
C GLY A 29 20.00 -10.25 5.70
N GLN A 30 18.97 -9.47 6.12
CA GLN A 30 19.05 -8.02 6.32
C GLN A 30 19.62 -7.62 7.70
N GLY A 31 20.01 -8.58 8.55
CA GLY A 31 20.63 -8.33 9.84
C GLY A 31 19.67 -8.29 11.05
N HIS A 32 18.37 -8.58 10.84
CA HIS A 32 17.44 -8.70 11.97
C HIS A 32 17.72 -9.92 12.84
N SER A 33 17.45 -9.81 14.14
CA SER A 33 17.51 -10.93 15.08
C SER A 33 16.47 -12.01 14.71
N GLU A 34 16.61 -13.22 15.24
CA GLU A 34 15.65 -14.30 15.00
C GLU A 34 14.23 -13.91 15.45
N ALA A 35 14.10 -13.27 16.62
CA ALA A 35 12.82 -12.84 17.15
C ALA A 35 12.16 -11.74 16.28
N GLU A 36 12.93 -10.76 15.81
CA GLU A 36 12.44 -9.72 14.91
C GLU A 36 12.04 -10.29 13.55
N ALA A 37 12.85 -11.21 13.00
CA ALA A 37 12.56 -11.86 11.73
C ALA A 37 11.30 -12.72 11.80
N GLU A 38 11.09 -13.45 12.89
CA GLU A 38 9.88 -14.24 13.11
C GLU A 38 8.65 -13.38 13.26
N SER A 39 8.73 -12.31 14.09
CA SER A 39 7.64 -11.35 14.28
C SER A 39 7.29 -10.62 12.99
N GLY A 40 8.29 -10.12 12.27
CA GLY A 40 8.09 -9.42 10.99
C GLY A 40 7.48 -10.32 9.92
N ALA A 41 7.94 -11.57 9.81
CA ALA A 41 7.39 -12.52 8.86
C ALA A 41 5.93 -12.89 9.19
N ALA A 42 5.58 -13.00 10.47
CA ALA A 42 4.21 -13.23 10.92
C ALA A 42 3.31 -12.02 10.60
N GLU A 43 3.81 -10.80 10.79
CA GLU A 43 3.07 -9.58 10.50
C GLU A 43 2.78 -9.42 9.01
N VAL A 44 3.76 -9.68 8.16
CA VAL A 44 3.57 -9.66 6.70
C VAL A 44 2.56 -10.71 6.27
N ALA A 45 2.65 -11.94 6.79
CA ALA A 45 1.68 -12.97 6.47
C ALA A 45 0.25 -12.57 6.86
N ALA A 46 0.06 -12.04 8.07
CA ALA A 46 -1.23 -11.56 8.55
C ALA A 46 -1.78 -10.40 7.69
N ALA A 47 -0.93 -9.44 7.33
CA ALA A 47 -1.33 -8.32 6.46
C ALA A 47 -1.78 -8.81 5.08
N LEU A 48 -1.09 -9.78 4.49
CA LEU A 48 -1.44 -10.37 3.20
C LEU A 48 -2.75 -11.16 3.27
N GLU A 49 -2.91 -12.00 4.30
CA GLU A 49 -4.14 -12.76 4.52
C GLU A 49 -5.35 -11.85 4.71
N THR A 50 -5.21 -10.81 5.54
CA THR A 50 -6.27 -9.82 5.78
C THR A 50 -6.59 -9.04 4.51
N THR A 51 -5.58 -8.62 3.75
CA THR A 51 -5.78 -7.91 2.47
C THR A 51 -6.56 -8.77 1.49
N LEU A 52 -6.21 -10.05 1.34
CA LEU A 52 -6.89 -10.95 0.42
C LEU A 52 -8.26 -11.44 0.91
N ALA A 53 -8.57 -11.30 2.19
CA ALA A 53 -9.87 -11.60 2.74
C ALA A 53 -10.82 -10.40 2.73
N SER A 54 -10.30 -9.18 2.59
CA SER A 54 -11.10 -7.96 2.65
C SER A 54 -11.60 -7.51 1.27
N GLU A 55 -12.80 -6.94 1.21
CA GLU A 55 -13.36 -6.34 0.00
C GLU A 55 -12.47 -5.19 -0.51
N ALA A 56 -12.01 -4.32 0.40
CA ALA A 56 -11.11 -3.23 0.07
C ALA A 56 -9.80 -3.72 -0.53
N GLY A 57 -9.23 -4.81 0.00
CA GLY A 57 -8.03 -5.41 -0.53
C GLY A 57 -8.24 -6.04 -1.92
N HIS A 58 -9.37 -6.72 -2.14
CA HIS A 58 -9.73 -7.24 -3.46
C HIS A 58 -9.85 -6.12 -4.49
N TRP A 59 -10.54 -5.04 -4.14
CA TRP A 59 -10.66 -3.87 -5.00
C TRP A 59 -9.30 -3.24 -5.30
N LEU A 60 -8.49 -3.03 -4.27
CA LEU A 60 -7.16 -2.43 -4.39
C LEU A 60 -6.22 -3.22 -5.31
N LEU A 61 -6.30 -4.56 -5.26
CA LEU A 61 -5.44 -5.46 -6.02
C LEU A 61 -6.01 -5.83 -7.40
N ALA A 62 -7.22 -5.40 -7.71
CA ALA A 62 -7.82 -5.63 -9.01
C ALA A 62 -7.00 -4.97 -10.14
N ASP A 63 -7.21 -5.45 -11.36
CA ASP A 63 -6.61 -4.86 -12.55
C ASP A 63 -7.38 -3.60 -12.93
N HIS A 64 -6.84 -2.45 -12.52
CA HIS A 64 -7.40 -1.14 -12.80
C HIS A 64 -6.67 -0.46 -13.96
N PRO A 65 -7.39 0.33 -14.80
CA PRO A 65 -6.76 1.15 -15.83
C PRO A 65 -5.68 2.07 -15.28
N GLN A 66 -4.61 2.24 -16.02
CA GLN A 66 -3.46 3.07 -15.65
C GLN A 66 -2.90 2.74 -14.23
N GLY A 67 -3.01 1.46 -13.85
CA GLY A 67 -2.54 0.99 -12.56
C GLY A 67 -1.03 0.92 -12.49
N GLY A 68 -0.46 1.36 -11.37
CA GLY A 68 0.94 1.25 -11.04
C GLY A 68 1.14 1.01 -9.55
N ALA A 69 2.16 0.21 -9.21
CA ALA A 69 2.60 -0.03 -7.84
C ALA A 69 4.06 0.39 -7.70
N GLU A 70 4.42 0.92 -6.52
CA GLU A 70 5.79 1.38 -6.23
C GLU A 70 6.36 2.30 -7.33
N GLN A 71 5.54 3.24 -7.82
CA GLN A 71 5.97 4.17 -8.84
C GLN A 71 6.86 5.25 -8.27
N ALA A 72 8.09 5.34 -8.79
CA ALA A 72 9.02 6.40 -8.48
C ALA A 72 8.68 7.64 -9.31
N TRP A 73 8.51 8.76 -8.62
CA TRP A 73 8.26 10.07 -9.21
C TRP A 73 9.33 11.05 -8.75
N SER A 74 9.66 12.02 -9.60
CA SER A 74 10.56 13.11 -9.24
C SER A 74 9.84 14.42 -9.42
N SER A 75 9.86 15.26 -8.39
CA SER A 75 9.42 16.64 -8.49
C SER A 75 10.63 17.57 -8.39
N ARG A 76 10.55 18.72 -9.07
CA ARG A 76 11.56 19.76 -8.99
C ARG A 76 10.96 20.98 -8.30
N ASP A 77 11.61 21.41 -7.23
CA ASP A 77 11.31 22.65 -6.53
C ASP A 77 12.58 23.53 -6.57
N GLY A 78 12.61 24.49 -7.50
CA GLY A 78 13.80 25.26 -7.83
C GLY A 78 14.93 24.34 -8.32
N GLU A 79 16.08 24.34 -7.64
CA GLU A 79 17.23 23.47 -7.94
C GLU A 79 17.17 22.10 -7.25
N ALA A 80 16.27 21.93 -6.26
CA ALA A 80 16.15 20.67 -5.55
C ALA A 80 15.28 19.66 -6.32
N VAL A 81 15.74 18.42 -6.37
CA VAL A 81 14.97 17.28 -6.89
C VAL A 81 14.53 16.43 -5.72
N ALA A 82 13.22 16.31 -5.52
CA ALA A 82 12.65 15.40 -4.54
C ALA A 82 12.18 14.11 -5.23
N HIS A 83 12.54 12.99 -4.65
CA HIS A 83 12.10 11.67 -5.10
C HIS A 83 10.95 11.19 -4.22
N HIS A 84 9.90 10.71 -4.87
CA HIS A 84 8.70 10.19 -4.22
C HIS A 84 8.44 8.78 -4.71
N VAL A 85 8.03 7.90 -3.83
CA VAL A 85 7.53 6.57 -4.19
C VAL A 85 6.08 6.50 -3.75
N ILE A 86 5.19 6.29 -4.72
CA ILE A 86 3.76 6.11 -4.48
C ILE A 86 3.49 4.62 -4.49
N ASP A 87 2.95 4.11 -3.38
CA ASP A 87 2.72 2.67 -3.22
C ASP A 87 1.74 2.12 -4.25
N ARG A 88 0.63 2.83 -4.49
CA ARG A 88 -0.37 2.43 -5.48
C ARG A 88 -1.08 3.63 -6.08
N THR A 89 -1.22 3.64 -7.41
CA THR A 89 -2.09 4.58 -8.14
C THR A 89 -2.79 3.88 -9.29
N PHE A 90 -4.01 4.28 -9.60
CA PHE A 90 -4.82 3.76 -10.71
C PHE A 90 -6.03 4.66 -10.97
N VAL A 91 -6.77 4.37 -12.04
CA VAL A 91 -8.03 5.03 -12.34
C VAL A 91 -9.19 4.08 -12.02
N ALA A 92 -10.14 4.55 -11.21
CA ALA A 92 -11.40 3.87 -10.93
C ALA A 92 -12.52 4.90 -10.73
N ASP A 93 -13.74 4.57 -11.16
CA ASP A 93 -14.93 5.42 -11.02
C ASP A 93 -14.73 6.86 -11.53
N GLY A 94 -13.97 7.00 -12.63
CA GLY A 94 -13.67 8.30 -13.23
C GLY A 94 -12.72 9.19 -12.41
N CYS A 95 -12.05 8.65 -11.41
CA CYS A 95 -11.10 9.35 -10.55
C CYS A 95 -9.72 8.70 -10.60
N ARG A 96 -8.67 9.50 -10.43
CA ARG A 96 -7.33 9.05 -10.12
C ARG A 96 -7.21 8.77 -8.63
N TRP A 97 -6.94 7.55 -8.25
CA TRP A 97 -6.65 7.17 -6.88
C TRP A 97 -5.15 7.19 -6.60
N ILE A 98 -4.78 7.75 -5.46
CA ILE A 98 -3.43 7.75 -4.90
C ILE A 98 -3.53 7.14 -3.52
N ILE A 99 -2.90 5.99 -3.32
CA ILE A 99 -3.07 5.18 -2.12
C ILE A 99 -1.71 4.86 -1.54
N ASP A 100 -1.57 5.06 -0.25
CA ASP A 100 -0.37 4.76 0.52
C ASP A 100 -0.71 3.68 1.56
N TYR A 101 0.22 2.75 1.79
CA TYR A 101 0.03 1.62 2.69
C TYR A 101 0.67 1.91 4.04
N LYS A 102 -0.09 1.70 5.12
CA LYS A 102 0.42 1.94 6.48
C LYS A 102 0.19 0.73 7.35
N THR A 103 1.27 0.00 7.66
CA THR A 103 1.24 -1.14 8.58
C THR A 103 1.33 -0.61 10.01
N VAL A 104 0.18 -0.49 10.67
CA VAL A 104 0.07 -0.03 12.05
C VAL A 104 -0.83 -0.97 12.85
N ARG A 105 -0.54 -1.15 14.14
CA ARG A 105 -1.38 -1.91 15.08
C ARG A 105 -2.17 -0.93 15.93
N LEU A 106 -3.36 -0.59 15.46
CA LEU A 106 -4.26 0.34 16.13
C LEU A 106 -5.67 -0.24 16.16
N PRO A 107 -6.48 0.09 17.17
CA PRO A 107 -7.91 -0.16 17.15
C PRO A 107 -8.57 0.55 15.96
N ASP A 108 -9.60 -0.07 15.41
CA ASP A 108 -10.32 0.48 14.25
C ASP A 108 -10.84 1.90 14.46
N SER A 109 -11.23 2.23 15.70
CA SER A 109 -11.72 3.57 16.09
C SER A 109 -10.65 4.66 15.97
N GLU A 110 -9.37 4.33 15.99
CA GLU A 110 -8.26 5.28 15.88
C GLU A 110 -7.76 5.46 14.45
N LEU A 111 -8.13 4.56 13.54
CA LEU A 111 -7.67 4.59 12.15
C LEU A 111 -8.03 5.89 11.41
N PRO A 112 -9.24 6.49 11.56
CA PRO A 112 -9.57 7.74 10.88
C PRO A 112 -8.62 8.88 11.26
N LYS A 113 -8.36 9.04 12.57
CA LYS A 113 -7.42 10.05 13.06
C LYS A 113 -6.00 9.78 12.57
N ARG A 114 -5.62 8.52 12.51
CA ARG A 114 -4.30 8.11 12.01
C ARG A 114 -4.17 8.37 10.52
N ALA A 115 -5.18 8.03 9.72
CA ALA A 115 -5.20 8.29 8.29
C ALA A 115 -5.03 9.79 8.01
N GLU A 116 -5.75 10.64 8.74
CA GLU A 116 -5.66 12.09 8.62
C GLU A 116 -4.23 12.62 8.87
N SER A 117 -3.48 12.01 9.78
CA SER A 117 -2.10 12.42 10.05
C SER A 117 -1.14 12.21 8.87
N TYR A 118 -1.52 11.42 7.87
CA TYR A 118 -0.75 11.20 6.64
C TYR A 118 -1.17 12.12 5.49
N ARG A 119 -2.19 12.98 5.66
CA ARG A 119 -2.66 13.92 4.65
C ARG A 119 -1.54 14.73 4.00
N PRO A 120 -0.58 15.34 4.74
CA PRO A 120 0.48 16.12 4.11
C PRO A 120 1.38 15.31 3.18
N GLN A 121 1.53 14.00 3.42
CA GLN A 121 2.27 13.10 2.53
C GLN A 121 1.50 12.88 1.23
N LEU A 122 0.21 12.56 1.33
CA LEU A 122 -0.64 12.31 0.16
C LEU A 122 -0.86 13.56 -0.68
N GLU A 123 -0.96 14.74 -0.07
CA GLU A 123 -1.04 16.02 -0.79
C GLU A 123 0.22 16.31 -1.61
N ARG A 124 1.39 15.96 -1.10
CA ARG A 124 2.63 16.04 -1.90
C ARG A 124 2.61 15.09 -3.09
N TYR A 125 2.01 13.90 -2.93
CA TYR A 125 1.83 12.97 -4.05
C TYR A 125 0.81 13.51 -5.05
N ALA A 126 -0.31 14.08 -4.58
CA ALA A 126 -1.34 14.69 -5.42
C ALA A 126 -0.76 15.81 -6.29
N ALA A 127 0.17 16.60 -5.78
CA ALA A 127 0.82 17.65 -6.54
C ALA A 127 1.56 17.13 -7.79
N LEU A 128 2.01 15.87 -7.80
CA LEU A 128 2.64 15.24 -8.97
C LEU A 128 1.65 15.00 -10.11
N PHE A 129 0.35 14.99 -9.79
CA PHE A 129 -0.76 14.78 -10.74
C PHE A 129 -1.53 16.08 -11.03
N ALA A 130 -0.95 17.25 -10.79
CA ALA A 130 -1.61 18.53 -11.05
C ALA A 130 -2.07 18.72 -12.51
N GLY A 131 -1.47 18.01 -13.45
CA GLY A 131 -1.86 17.97 -14.88
C GLY A 131 -2.81 16.84 -15.25
N ASP A 132 -3.21 15.99 -14.32
CA ASP A 132 -4.17 14.90 -14.60
C ASP A 132 -5.56 15.51 -14.79
N PRO A 133 -6.28 15.17 -15.90
CA PRO A 133 -7.62 15.70 -16.14
C PRO A 133 -8.69 15.11 -15.21
N LEU A 134 -8.36 14.05 -14.47
CA LEU A 134 -9.31 13.36 -13.60
C LEU A 134 -9.29 13.96 -12.18
N PRO A 135 -10.44 13.95 -11.49
CA PRO A 135 -10.46 14.24 -10.05
C PRO A 135 -9.55 13.30 -9.29
N LEU A 136 -8.83 13.83 -8.30
CA LEU A 136 -7.93 13.04 -7.45
C LEU A 136 -8.68 12.54 -6.22
N ARG A 137 -8.43 11.30 -5.83
CA ARG A 137 -8.87 10.71 -4.56
C ARG A 137 -7.66 10.18 -3.80
N LEU A 138 -7.55 10.56 -2.54
CA LEU A 138 -6.45 10.22 -1.66
C LEU A 138 -6.93 9.23 -0.61
N ALA A 139 -6.20 8.14 -0.39
CA ALA A 139 -6.59 7.16 0.60
C ALA A 139 -5.38 6.52 1.29
N ILE A 140 -5.59 6.06 2.52
CA ILE A 140 -4.66 5.21 3.25
C ILE A 140 -5.27 3.80 3.33
N TYR A 141 -4.48 2.80 2.97
CA TYR A 141 -4.83 1.41 3.19
C TYR A 141 -4.07 0.84 4.39
N PHE A 142 -4.80 0.20 5.28
CA PHE A 142 -4.28 -0.45 6.49
C PHE A 142 -4.34 -1.98 6.32
N PRO A 143 -3.24 -2.64 5.87
CA PRO A 143 -3.25 -4.06 5.53
C PRO A 143 -3.58 -4.98 6.69
N LEU A 144 -3.18 -4.62 7.92
CA LEU A 144 -3.45 -5.44 9.12
C LEU A 144 -4.94 -5.44 9.52
N GLN A 145 -5.70 -4.40 9.11
CA GLN A 145 -7.13 -4.29 9.37
C GLN A 145 -7.98 -4.53 8.12
N GLY A 146 -7.35 -4.63 6.93
CA GLY A 146 -8.06 -4.77 5.67
C GLY A 146 -8.94 -3.57 5.33
N LYS A 147 -8.57 -2.37 5.78
CA LYS A 147 -9.39 -1.16 5.66
C LYS A 147 -8.75 -0.11 4.77
N LEU A 148 -9.55 0.43 3.86
CA LEU A 148 -9.24 1.61 3.06
C LEU A 148 -9.98 2.80 3.62
N LEU A 149 -9.27 3.87 3.95
CA LEU A 149 -9.84 5.13 4.42
C LEU A 149 -9.51 6.24 3.45
N GLU A 150 -10.54 6.76 2.81
CA GLU A 150 -10.43 7.94 1.95
C GLU A 150 -10.27 9.19 2.80
N LEU A 151 -9.38 10.08 2.38
CA LEU A 151 -9.21 11.40 2.97
C LEU A 151 -10.03 12.37 2.12
N PRO A 152 -11.15 12.89 2.66
CA PRO A 152 -11.98 13.84 1.91
C PRO A 152 -11.18 15.08 1.55
N GLY A 153 -11.44 15.62 0.33
CA GLY A 153 -10.83 16.85 -0.17
C GLY A 153 -11.35 18.10 0.55
#